data_a243216466d532c111a1f7fffdcd2c82
#
_entry.id   a243216466d532c111a1f7fffdcd2c82
#
_cell.length_a   1.000
_cell.length_b   1.000
_cell.length_c   1.000
_cell.angle_alpha   90.00
_cell.angle_beta   90.00
_cell.angle_gamma   90.00
#
_symmetry.space_group_name_H-M   'P 1'
#
loop_
_entity.id
_entity.type
_entity.pdbx_description
1 polymer ?
#
loop_
_entity_poly.entity_id
_entity_poly.type
_entity_poly.pdbx_seq_one_letter_code
_entity_poly.pdbx_strand_id
1 'polypeptide(L)'
;IEENDRRFRVKKKINDFINSSLKEQKGYARTKAIILTHLGNGDHITCNGLVRYYSTKYDSVTVFCKKQNLHNLEEFYEDDKSISFHCVESDFIYRPREVEKYAKNNNYNNVIVSGHIKDNTYDDLPFCFYQFLDLPHNVFWNYFHVPTLPKSQELYNSIKNYDYIFVHNQCSRGEMFKVEEIFKQINENTLVINPCKNFYSKNHTFYSIAQTLCNESIASYKLIMENARINVVCDSSFFCFMINLELKYDDNFLYKVSNGNWDYTKIFEKYSFDNTKINRKKFKLFENKI
;
A
#
# COMPACT_ATOMS: atom_id res chain seq x y z
N ILE A 1 20.51 -16.74 12.93
CA ILE A 1 19.58 -17.47 12.02
C ILE A 1 20.32 -17.76 10.70
N GLU A 2 20.97 -16.81 10.06
CA GLU A 2 21.71 -17.03 8.79
C GLU A 2 22.81 -18.06 8.88
N GLU A 3 23.55 -18.09 9.99
CA GLU A 3 24.65 -19.04 10.18
C GLU A 3 24.15 -20.47 10.37
N ASN A 4 23.01 -20.66 11.03
CA ASN A 4 22.36 -21.97 11.17
C ASN A 4 21.78 -22.47 9.85
N ASP A 5 21.23 -21.59 9.04
CA ASP A 5 20.72 -21.92 7.71
C ASP A 5 21.87 -22.30 6.74
N ARG A 6 23.00 -21.58 6.82
CA ARG A 6 24.21 -21.92 6.07
C ARG A 6 24.76 -23.30 6.43
N ARG A 7 24.83 -23.63 7.75
CA ARG A 7 25.26 -24.94 8.23
C ARG A 7 24.33 -26.07 7.77
N PHE A 8 23.01 -25.82 7.78
CA PHE A 8 22.03 -26.79 7.28
C PHE A 8 22.20 -27.05 5.78
N ARG A 9 22.36 -26.03 4.96
CA ARG A 9 22.57 -26.18 3.51
C ARG A 9 23.86 -26.93 3.18
N VAL A 10 24.92 -26.70 3.97
CA VAL A 10 26.18 -27.44 3.82
C VAL A 10 26.02 -28.91 4.22
N LYS A 11 25.40 -29.18 5.36
CA LYS A 11 25.11 -30.55 5.80
C LYS A 11 24.22 -31.30 4.82
N LYS A 12 23.19 -30.66 4.28
CA LYS A 12 22.32 -31.27 3.27
C LYS A 12 23.13 -31.68 2.03
N LYS A 13 23.97 -30.76 1.49
CA LYS A 13 24.83 -31.06 0.35
C LYS A 13 25.81 -32.22 0.62
N ILE A 14 26.38 -32.29 1.83
CA ILE A 14 27.27 -33.38 2.22
C ILE A 14 26.49 -34.71 2.27
N ASN A 15 25.33 -34.75 2.91
CA ASN A 15 24.49 -35.94 2.98
C ASN A 15 24.02 -36.42 1.61
N ASP A 16 23.66 -35.52 0.72
CA ASP A 16 23.28 -35.84 -0.67
C ASP A 16 24.48 -36.41 -1.43
N PHE A 17 25.69 -35.83 -1.22
CA PHE A 17 26.93 -36.28 -1.86
C PHE A 17 27.40 -37.68 -1.41
N ILE A 18 27.27 -38.00 -0.10
CA ILE A 18 27.70 -39.32 0.45
C ILE A 18 26.57 -40.34 0.43
N ASN A 19 25.44 -40.05 -0.20
CA ASN A 19 24.28 -40.95 -0.29
C ASN A 19 23.81 -41.46 1.08
N SER A 20 23.91 -40.64 2.12
CA SER A 20 23.60 -41.00 3.49
C SER A 20 22.08 -41.16 3.70
N SER A 21 21.71 -42.32 4.29
CA SER A 21 20.32 -42.57 4.74
C SER A 21 19.91 -41.75 5.97
N LEU A 22 20.87 -41.10 6.63
CA LEU A 22 20.63 -40.21 7.77
C LEU A 22 20.17 -38.83 7.28
N LYS A 23 18.89 -38.70 7.01
CA LYS A 23 18.25 -37.38 6.81
C LYS A 23 17.98 -36.78 8.18
N GLU A 24 18.88 -35.90 8.63
CA GLU A 24 18.58 -35.03 9.77
C GLU A 24 17.48 -34.04 9.31
N GLN A 25 16.23 -34.44 9.40
CA GLN A 25 15.11 -33.56 9.36
C GLN A 25 15.06 -32.80 10.69
N LYS A 26 15.81 -31.70 10.81
CA LYS A 26 15.41 -30.68 11.75
C LYS A 26 14.09 -30.11 11.22
N GLY A 27 12.99 -30.60 11.78
CA GLY A 27 11.71 -29.96 11.65
C GLY A 27 11.82 -28.59 12.30
N TYR A 28 12.25 -27.56 11.52
CA TYR A 28 12.07 -26.18 11.95
C TYR A 28 10.57 -26.03 12.10
N ALA A 29 10.10 -25.80 13.31
CA ALA A 29 8.72 -25.43 13.54
C ALA A 29 8.48 -24.19 12.65
N ARG A 30 7.52 -24.29 11.72
CA ARG A 30 7.18 -23.17 10.85
C ARG A 30 6.84 -21.96 11.71
N THR A 31 7.56 -20.88 11.49
CA THR A 31 7.36 -19.65 12.24
C THR A 31 6.23 -18.85 11.62
N LYS A 32 5.23 -18.46 12.42
CA LYS A 32 4.05 -17.72 11.98
C LYS A 32 3.95 -16.40 12.74
N ALA A 33 3.62 -15.34 12.04
CA ALA A 33 3.35 -14.04 12.66
C ALA A 33 1.97 -13.50 12.30
N ILE A 34 1.36 -12.77 13.23
CA ILE A 34 0.19 -11.93 12.98
C ILE A 34 0.67 -10.49 12.91
N ILE A 35 0.14 -9.74 11.95
CA ILE A 35 0.31 -8.30 11.87
C ILE A 35 -1.05 -7.63 12.04
N LEU A 36 -1.13 -6.77 13.05
CA LEU A 36 -2.26 -5.89 13.30
C LEU A 36 -1.81 -4.45 13.19
N THR A 37 -2.38 -3.72 12.23
CA THR A 37 -2.22 -2.29 12.05
C THR A 37 -3.57 -1.60 12.18
N HIS A 38 -3.67 -0.31 11.86
CA HIS A 38 -4.96 0.30 11.60
C HIS A 38 -5.66 -0.40 10.41
N LEU A 39 -6.99 -0.43 10.42
CA LEU A 39 -7.77 -1.25 9.49
C LEU A 39 -8.32 -0.46 8.28
N GLY A 40 -7.79 0.73 8.01
CA GLY A 40 -8.12 1.52 6.83
C GLY A 40 -7.31 1.08 5.60
N ASN A 41 -7.85 1.25 4.38
CA ASN A 41 -7.10 0.93 3.15
C ASN A 41 -5.79 1.72 3.05
N GLY A 42 -5.79 3.01 3.40
CA GLY A 42 -4.58 3.83 3.40
C GLY A 42 -3.51 3.29 4.35
N ASP A 43 -3.92 2.84 5.55
CA ASP A 43 -3.02 2.26 6.54
C ASP A 43 -2.41 0.94 6.04
N HIS A 44 -3.22 0.09 5.40
CA HIS A 44 -2.73 -1.15 4.81
C HIS A 44 -1.73 -0.92 3.68
N ILE A 45 -1.98 0.08 2.82
CA ILE A 45 -1.03 0.47 1.77
C ILE A 45 0.26 0.99 2.40
N THR A 46 0.15 1.87 3.38
CA THR A 46 1.29 2.39 4.14
C THR A 46 2.11 1.27 4.77
N CYS A 47 1.44 0.24 5.31
CA CYS A 47 2.10 -0.90 5.93
C CYS A 47 2.51 -2.01 4.95
N ASN A 48 2.35 -1.83 3.63
CA ASN A 48 2.73 -2.86 2.66
C ASN A 48 4.19 -3.27 2.79
N GLY A 49 5.12 -2.30 2.84
CA GLY A 49 6.54 -2.57 3.05
C GLY A 49 6.83 -3.28 4.38
N LEU A 50 6.10 -2.95 5.45
CA LEU A 50 6.21 -3.60 6.75
C LEU A 50 5.78 -5.08 6.67
N VAL A 51 4.64 -5.36 6.06
CA VAL A 51 4.13 -6.73 5.90
C VAL A 51 5.10 -7.57 5.08
N ARG A 52 5.59 -7.05 3.96
CA ARG A 52 6.58 -7.74 3.11
C ARG A 52 7.94 -7.91 3.78
N TYR A 53 8.36 -6.95 4.61
CA TYR A 53 9.55 -7.13 5.44
C TYR A 53 9.40 -8.32 6.39
N TYR A 54 8.26 -8.44 7.04
CA TYR A 54 8.01 -9.55 7.94
C TYR A 54 7.79 -10.89 7.21
N SER A 55 7.25 -10.90 6.00
CA SER A 55 7.16 -12.12 5.18
C SER A 55 8.55 -12.68 4.82
N THR A 56 9.60 -11.87 4.86
CA THR A 56 11.00 -12.38 4.74
C THR A 56 11.55 -12.99 6.03
N LYS A 57 10.90 -12.78 7.17
CA LYS A 57 11.36 -13.22 8.50
C LYS A 57 10.59 -14.43 9.03
N TYR A 58 9.37 -14.64 8.55
CA TYR A 58 8.47 -15.71 8.97
C TYR A 58 8.08 -16.58 7.77
N ASP A 59 7.80 -17.86 8.02
CA ASP A 59 7.30 -18.78 6.99
C ASP A 59 5.88 -18.43 6.53
N SER A 60 5.12 -17.79 7.40
CA SER A 60 3.81 -17.20 7.04
C SER A 60 3.45 -16.00 7.91
N VAL A 61 2.77 -15.06 7.29
CA VAL A 61 2.28 -13.83 7.92
C VAL A 61 0.77 -13.74 7.70
N THR A 62 0.01 -13.48 8.76
CA THR A 62 -1.43 -13.22 8.68
C THR A 62 -1.72 -11.76 9.03
N VAL A 63 -2.26 -11.02 8.09
CA VAL A 63 -2.65 -9.61 8.25
C VAL A 63 -4.12 -9.54 8.66
N PHE A 64 -4.40 -8.82 9.74
CA PHE A 64 -5.77 -8.57 10.16
C PHE A 64 -6.35 -7.40 9.38
N CYS A 65 -7.57 -7.57 8.86
CA CYS A 65 -8.23 -6.57 8.03
C CYS A 65 -9.76 -6.55 8.24
N LYS A 66 -10.40 -5.48 7.79
CA LYS A 66 -11.86 -5.45 7.64
C LYS A 66 -12.28 -6.23 6.41
N LYS A 67 -13.43 -6.90 6.47
CA LYS A 67 -13.98 -7.65 5.33
C LYS A 67 -14.09 -6.81 4.05
N GLN A 68 -14.50 -5.56 4.18
CA GLN A 68 -14.62 -4.63 3.04
C GLN A 68 -13.30 -4.29 2.35
N ASN A 69 -12.15 -4.48 3.03
CA ASN A 69 -10.81 -4.19 2.51
C ASN A 69 -10.10 -5.44 1.96
N LEU A 70 -10.67 -6.63 2.21
CA LEU A 70 -10.03 -7.91 1.87
C LEU A 70 -9.63 -8.00 0.40
N HIS A 71 -10.54 -7.65 -0.52
CA HIS A 71 -10.27 -7.70 -1.95
C HIS A 71 -9.04 -6.88 -2.36
N ASN A 72 -8.92 -5.63 -1.87
CA ASN A 72 -7.74 -4.81 -2.15
C ASN A 72 -6.45 -5.45 -1.61
N LEU A 73 -6.52 -6.08 -0.43
CA LEU A 73 -5.35 -6.71 0.18
C LEU A 73 -4.92 -7.97 -0.57
N GLU A 74 -5.87 -8.80 -0.99
CA GLU A 74 -5.58 -9.98 -1.81
C GLU A 74 -4.83 -9.59 -3.08
N GLU A 75 -5.22 -8.48 -3.72
CA GLU A 75 -4.54 -7.95 -4.88
C GLU A 75 -3.16 -7.34 -4.58
N PHE A 76 -3.01 -6.63 -3.45
CA PHE A 76 -1.71 -6.05 -3.06
C PHE A 76 -0.62 -7.09 -2.83
N TYR A 77 -1.01 -8.33 -2.51
CA TYR A 77 -0.11 -9.42 -2.16
C TYR A 77 -0.33 -10.69 -2.99
N GLU A 78 -0.94 -10.57 -4.17
CA GLU A 78 -1.24 -11.73 -5.04
C GLU A 78 0.01 -12.56 -5.37
N ASP A 79 1.16 -11.92 -5.45
CA ASP A 79 2.47 -12.50 -5.75
C ASP A 79 3.14 -13.20 -4.56
N ASP A 80 2.66 -13.03 -3.31
CA ASP A 80 3.27 -13.61 -2.11
C ASP A 80 2.29 -14.52 -1.34
N LYS A 81 2.39 -15.82 -1.58
CA LYS A 81 1.52 -16.85 -0.94
C LYS A 81 1.85 -17.11 0.54
N SER A 82 2.93 -16.53 1.08
CA SER A 82 3.21 -16.58 2.52
C SER A 82 2.36 -15.61 3.33
N ILE A 83 1.71 -14.65 2.67
CA ILE A 83 0.83 -13.64 3.27
C ILE A 83 -0.62 -14.10 3.15
N SER A 84 -1.34 -14.08 4.25
CA SER A 84 -2.76 -14.43 4.36
C SER A 84 -3.52 -13.36 5.15
N PHE A 85 -4.85 -13.40 5.11
CA PHE A 85 -5.68 -12.39 5.73
C PHE A 85 -6.67 -13.00 6.72
N HIS A 86 -6.92 -12.28 7.81
CA HIS A 86 -7.95 -12.61 8.77
C HIS A 86 -8.89 -11.41 8.96
N CYS A 87 -10.16 -11.60 8.60
CA CYS A 87 -11.16 -10.56 8.72
C CYS A 87 -11.60 -10.39 10.18
N VAL A 88 -11.59 -9.14 10.64
CA VAL A 88 -12.00 -8.75 11.99
C VAL A 88 -13.00 -7.59 11.94
N GLU A 89 -13.74 -7.43 13.02
CA GLU A 89 -14.62 -6.28 13.21
C GLU A 89 -13.82 -4.98 13.35
N SER A 90 -14.45 -3.85 13.05
CA SER A 90 -13.76 -2.55 12.96
C SER A 90 -13.17 -2.06 14.28
N ASP A 91 -13.71 -2.50 15.41
CA ASP A 91 -13.24 -2.14 16.75
C ASP A 91 -12.17 -3.09 17.30
N PHE A 92 -11.82 -4.16 16.57
CA PHE A 92 -10.84 -5.16 16.98
C PHE A 92 -9.47 -4.57 17.28
N ILE A 93 -9.12 -3.47 16.62
CA ILE A 93 -7.86 -2.75 16.85
C ILE A 93 -7.66 -2.29 18.30
N TYR A 94 -8.75 -2.11 19.06
CA TYR A 94 -8.72 -1.70 20.47
C TYR A 94 -8.65 -2.89 21.44
N ARG A 95 -8.52 -4.12 20.92
CA ARG A 95 -8.58 -5.36 21.71
C ARG A 95 -7.30 -6.19 21.59
N PRO A 96 -6.12 -5.67 21.98
CA PRO A 96 -4.86 -6.39 21.83
C PRO A 96 -4.85 -7.75 22.54
N ARG A 97 -5.53 -7.89 23.66
CA ARG A 97 -5.64 -9.18 24.36
C ARG A 97 -6.39 -10.24 23.54
N GLU A 98 -7.34 -9.86 22.72
CA GLU A 98 -8.04 -10.80 21.81
C GLU A 98 -7.11 -11.27 20.69
N VAL A 99 -6.25 -10.39 20.18
CA VAL A 99 -5.22 -10.73 19.19
C VAL A 99 -4.24 -11.75 19.78
N GLU A 100 -3.75 -11.51 20.98
CA GLU A 100 -2.85 -12.43 21.68
C GLU A 100 -3.52 -13.79 21.93
N LYS A 101 -4.78 -13.80 22.37
CA LYS A 101 -5.57 -15.03 22.54
C LYS A 101 -5.74 -15.78 21.22
N TYR A 102 -6.07 -15.06 20.14
CA TYR A 102 -6.17 -15.66 18.81
C TYR A 102 -4.84 -16.26 18.37
N ALA A 103 -3.74 -15.53 18.54
CA ALA A 103 -2.39 -15.99 18.21
C ALA A 103 -2.05 -17.29 18.95
N LYS A 104 -2.29 -17.35 20.27
CA LYS A 104 -2.05 -18.53 21.09
C LYS A 104 -2.88 -19.74 20.63
N ASN A 105 -4.17 -19.51 20.36
CA ASN A 105 -5.08 -20.59 19.96
C ASN A 105 -4.77 -21.17 18.57
N ASN A 106 -4.07 -20.39 17.71
CA ASN A 106 -3.75 -20.76 16.33
C ASN A 106 -2.24 -21.01 16.11
N ASN A 107 -1.47 -21.15 17.20
CA ASN A 107 -0.04 -21.46 17.17
C ASN A 107 0.81 -20.44 16.38
N TYR A 108 0.52 -19.15 16.56
CA TYR A 108 1.39 -18.10 16.06
C TYR A 108 2.55 -17.86 17.04
N ASN A 109 3.73 -17.66 16.50
CA ASN A 109 4.95 -17.43 17.28
C ASN A 109 5.06 -15.98 17.75
N ASN A 110 4.57 -15.04 16.92
CA ASN A 110 4.67 -13.62 17.19
C ASN A 110 3.40 -12.85 16.82
N VAL A 111 3.14 -11.79 17.59
CA VAL A 111 2.10 -10.79 17.32
C VAL A 111 2.78 -9.45 17.16
N ILE A 112 2.63 -8.85 16.00
CA ILE A 112 3.20 -7.57 15.62
C ILE A 112 2.05 -6.57 15.56
N VAL A 113 2.01 -5.64 16.50
CA VAL A 113 0.99 -4.60 16.58
C VAL A 113 1.66 -3.27 16.30
N SER A 114 1.15 -2.51 15.34
CA SER A 114 1.70 -1.23 14.95
C SER A 114 0.61 -0.17 14.78
N GLY A 115 0.96 1.08 15.05
CA GLY A 115 0.07 2.24 14.85
C GLY A 115 -0.94 2.47 16.00
N HIS A 116 -0.97 1.63 17.03
CA HIS A 116 -1.90 1.75 18.18
C HIS A 116 -1.27 2.50 19.34
N ILE A 117 -0.93 3.76 19.14
CA ILE A 117 -0.24 4.56 20.15
C ILE A 117 -1.25 5.43 20.89
N LYS A 118 -1.18 5.39 22.21
CA LYS A 118 -1.98 6.25 23.08
C LYS A 118 -1.39 7.65 23.24
N ASP A 119 -0.13 7.85 22.87
CA ASP A 119 0.58 9.08 23.06
C ASP A 119 0.72 9.84 21.74
N ASN A 120 0.31 11.12 21.73
CA ASN A 120 0.34 12.03 20.58
C ASN A 120 1.78 12.42 20.14
N THR A 121 2.77 11.59 20.42
CA THR A 121 4.18 11.89 20.13
C THR A 121 4.61 11.50 18.72
N TYR A 122 3.75 10.86 17.94
CA TYR A 122 4.07 10.43 16.59
C TYR A 122 3.25 11.24 15.58
N ASP A 123 3.84 12.33 15.15
CA ASP A 123 3.21 13.25 14.18
C ASP A 123 3.37 12.80 12.72
N ASP A 124 4.16 11.76 12.45
CA ASP A 124 4.65 11.45 11.12
C ASP A 124 3.99 10.20 10.49
N LEU A 125 2.72 10.26 10.07
CA LEU A 125 2.23 9.32 9.08
C LEU A 125 2.94 9.62 7.73
N PRO A 126 3.42 8.61 7.02
CA PRO A 126 3.18 7.17 7.17
C PRO A 126 4.17 6.42 8.07
N PHE A 127 5.23 7.07 8.54
CA PHE A 127 6.38 6.41 9.18
C PHE A 127 6.15 5.97 10.61
N CYS A 128 5.14 6.50 11.30
CA CYS A 128 4.83 6.10 12.68
C CYS A 128 4.63 4.59 12.85
N PHE A 129 4.09 3.91 11.84
CA PHE A 129 3.93 2.45 11.87
C PHE A 129 5.27 1.71 11.97
N TYR A 130 6.32 2.24 11.33
CA TYR A 130 7.66 1.68 11.31
C TYR A 130 8.44 2.06 12.57
N GLN A 131 8.36 3.32 12.99
CA GLN A 131 9.01 3.82 14.21
C GLN A 131 8.54 3.09 15.45
N PHE A 132 7.24 2.79 15.55
CA PHE A 132 6.67 2.04 16.66
C PHE A 132 7.29 0.65 16.84
N LEU A 133 7.82 0.08 15.78
CA LEU A 133 8.46 -1.23 15.76
C LEU A 133 10.00 -1.14 15.71
N ASP A 134 10.58 0.05 15.97
CA ASP A 134 12.02 0.31 15.84
C ASP A 134 12.58 -0.09 14.46
N LEU A 135 11.74 -0.05 13.43
CA LEU A 135 12.15 -0.33 12.07
C LEU A 135 12.69 0.93 11.39
N PRO A 136 13.81 0.81 10.65
CA PRO A 136 14.33 1.94 9.89
C PRO A 136 13.36 2.33 8.77
N HIS A 137 13.28 3.64 8.48
CA HIS A 137 12.33 4.19 7.49
C HIS A 137 12.50 3.62 6.08
N ASN A 138 13.70 3.19 5.73
CA ASN A 138 13.95 2.59 4.42
C ASN A 138 13.17 1.28 4.19
N VAL A 139 12.68 0.62 5.25
CA VAL A 139 11.81 -0.55 5.12
C VAL A 139 10.52 -0.19 4.39
N PHE A 140 9.96 1.00 4.66
CA PHE A 140 8.79 1.50 3.95
C PHE A 140 8.97 1.49 2.43
N TRP A 141 10.12 1.95 1.95
CA TRP A 141 10.40 2.07 0.51
C TRP A 141 10.95 0.79 -0.11
N ASN A 142 11.92 0.16 0.58
CA ASN A 142 12.68 -0.95 -0.01
C ASN A 142 11.87 -2.23 -0.12
N TYR A 143 10.85 -2.37 0.73
CA TYR A 143 9.98 -3.55 0.74
C TYR A 143 8.60 -3.28 0.15
N PHE A 144 8.25 -2.02 -0.15
CA PHE A 144 6.98 -1.75 -0.81
C PHE A 144 6.93 -2.41 -2.18
N HIS A 145 5.93 -3.22 -2.38
CA HIS A 145 5.66 -3.83 -3.69
C HIS A 145 4.17 -4.16 -3.84
N VAL A 146 3.60 -3.75 -4.95
CA VAL A 146 2.28 -4.19 -5.42
C VAL A 146 2.47 -4.73 -6.83
N PRO A 147 2.07 -5.98 -7.10
CA PRO A 147 2.24 -6.59 -8.41
C PRO A 147 1.43 -5.85 -9.48
N THR A 148 1.87 -5.92 -10.71
CA THR A 148 1.08 -5.43 -11.83
C THR A 148 0.05 -6.48 -12.19
N LEU A 149 -1.20 -6.22 -11.83
CA LEU A 149 -2.32 -7.13 -12.06
C LEU A 149 -2.69 -7.20 -13.56
N PRO A 150 -3.24 -8.33 -14.03
CA PRO A 150 -3.83 -8.41 -15.38
C PRO A 150 -4.88 -7.31 -15.63
N LYS A 151 -5.70 -7.01 -14.60
CA LYS A 151 -6.70 -5.93 -14.68
C LYS A 151 -6.07 -4.55 -14.84
N SER A 152 -4.98 -4.26 -14.13
CA SER A 152 -4.23 -3.01 -14.30
C SER A 152 -3.71 -2.84 -15.73
N GLN A 153 -3.21 -3.93 -16.32
CA GLN A 153 -2.74 -3.94 -17.71
C GLN A 153 -3.89 -3.75 -18.71
N GLU A 154 -5.04 -4.40 -18.48
CA GLU A 154 -6.25 -4.25 -19.29
C GLU A 154 -6.73 -2.80 -19.30
N LEU A 155 -6.91 -2.21 -18.11
CA LEU A 155 -7.37 -0.82 -17.96
C LEU A 155 -6.40 0.15 -18.63
N TYR A 156 -5.10 0.01 -18.39
CA TYR A 156 -4.09 0.86 -19.03
C TYR A 156 -4.08 0.71 -20.56
N ASN A 157 -4.18 -0.50 -21.08
CA ASN A 157 -4.21 -0.72 -22.53
C ASN A 157 -5.41 -0.06 -23.21
N SER A 158 -6.55 0.07 -22.52
CA SER A 158 -7.74 0.75 -23.06
C SER A 158 -7.55 2.26 -23.24
N ILE A 159 -6.58 2.86 -22.52
CA ILE A 159 -6.40 4.32 -22.49
C ILE A 159 -5.02 4.82 -22.88
N LYS A 160 -4.03 3.96 -23.07
CA LYS A 160 -2.62 4.35 -23.28
C LYS A 160 -2.37 5.29 -24.47
N ASN A 161 -3.32 5.36 -25.41
CA ASN A 161 -3.27 6.24 -26.57
C ASN A 161 -3.94 7.60 -26.35
N TYR A 162 -4.55 7.84 -25.19
CA TYR A 162 -5.14 9.11 -24.82
C TYR A 162 -4.13 9.98 -24.06
N ASP A 163 -4.23 11.30 -24.21
CA ASP A 163 -3.71 12.22 -23.21
C ASP A 163 -4.65 12.18 -22.01
N TYR A 164 -4.19 11.79 -20.84
CA TYR A 164 -5.04 11.64 -19.68
C TYR A 164 -4.40 12.09 -18.38
N ILE A 165 -5.25 12.42 -17.43
CA ILE A 165 -4.92 12.71 -16.05
C ILE A 165 -5.70 11.78 -15.10
N PHE A 166 -5.09 11.43 -13.97
CA PHE A 166 -5.75 10.69 -12.91
C PHE A 166 -6.15 11.64 -11.77
N VAL A 167 -7.41 11.57 -11.35
CA VAL A 167 -7.97 12.45 -10.32
C VAL A 167 -8.71 11.64 -9.27
N HIS A 168 -8.29 11.70 -8.01
CA HIS A 168 -9.04 11.15 -6.88
C HIS A 168 -9.32 12.24 -5.86
N ASN A 169 -10.56 12.70 -5.79
CA ASN A 169 -10.94 13.93 -5.09
C ASN A 169 -11.69 13.73 -3.77
N GLN A 170 -11.93 12.49 -3.33
CA GLN A 170 -12.73 12.21 -2.14
C GLN A 170 -11.96 11.36 -1.14
N CYS A 171 -11.87 11.78 0.12
CA CYS A 171 -11.34 10.95 1.20
C CYS A 171 -12.44 10.09 1.87
N SER A 172 -12.02 9.13 2.70
CA SER A 172 -12.93 8.19 3.38
C SER A 172 -13.93 8.86 4.34
N ARG A 173 -13.67 10.10 4.75
CA ARG A 173 -14.54 10.88 5.63
C ARG A 173 -15.60 11.67 4.88
N GLY A 174 -15.60 11.61 3.54
CA GLY A 174 -16.52 12.34 2.68
C GLY A 174 -16.06 13.75 2.30
N GLU A 175 -14.95 14.23 2.87
CA GLU A 175 -14.34 15.50 2.46
C GLU A 175 -13.80 15.38 1.03
N MET A 176 -13.96 16.44 0.23
CA MET A 176 -13.56 16.44 -1.18
C MET A 176 -13.15 17.82 -1.68
N PHE A 177 -12.33 17.85 -2.73
CA PHE A 177 -12.10 19.06 -3.49
C PHE A 177 -12.95 19.09 -4.79
N LYS A 178 -13.13 20.29 -5.35
CA LYS A 178 -13.97 20.47 -6.54
C LYS A 178 -13.18 20.12 -7.81
N VAL A 179 -13.59 19.05 -8.48
CA VAL A 179 -12.94 18.58 -9.72
C VAL A 179 -13.18 19.55 -10.89
N GLU A 180 -14.26 20.30 -10.85
CA GLU A 180 -14.61 21.30 -11.87
C GLU A 180 -13.53 22.36 -12.06
N GLU A 181 -12.76 22.67 -11.03
CA GLU A 181 -11.63 23.61 -11.12
C GLU A 181 -10.47 23.02 -11.92
N ILE A 182 -10.29 21.71 -11.88
CA ILE A 182 -9.30 21.00 -12.69
C ILE A 182 -9.72 21.02 -14.15
N PHE A 183 -10.99 20.74 -14.45
CA PHE A 183 -11.51 20.77 -15.82
C PHE A 183 -11.32 22.14 -16.52
N LYS A 184 -11.34 23.24 -15.76
CA LYS A 184 -11.09 24.58 -16.32
C LYS A 184 -9.63 24.81 -16.76
N GLN A 185 -8.71 24.00 -16.24
CA GLN A 185 -7.26 24.16 -16.43
C GLN A 185 -6.67 23.17 -17.44
N ILE A 186 -7.43 22.20 -17.89
CA ILE A 186 -6.99 21.16 -18.81
C ILE A 186 -7.59 21.35 -20.20
N ASN A 187 -6.93 20.79 -21.21
CA ASN A 187 -7.44 20.78 -22.57
C ASN A 187 -8.70 19.88 -22.65
N GLU A 188 -9.70 20.29 -23.42
CA GLU A 188 -10.93 19.51 -23.66
C GLU A 188 -10.69 18.11 -24.24
N ASN A 189 -9.55 17.91 -24.91
CA ASN A 189 -9.13 16.63 -25.45
C ASN A 189 -8.39 15.73 -24.45
N THR A 190 -8.25 16.16 -23.20
CA THR A 190 -7.61 15.39 -22.13
C THR A 190 -8.65 14.54 -21.40
N LEU A 191 -8.44 13.23 -21.34
CA LEU A 191 -9.29 12.30 -20.59
C LEU A 191 -9.03 12.45 -19.08
N VAL A 192 -10.07 12.73 -18.31
CA VAL A 192 -10.04 12.73 -16.84
C VAL A 192 -10.53 11.39 -16.32
N ILE A 193 -9.68 10.69 -15.60
CA ILE A 193 -9.98 9.41 -14.97
C ILE A 193 -10.20 9.62 -13.48
N ASN A 194 -11.37 9.27 -12.98
CA ASN A 194 -11.65 9.25 -11.55
C ASN A 194 -12.15 7.85 -11.14
N PRO A 195 -11.52 7.21 -10.14
CA PRO A 195 -11.88 5.85 -9.74
C PRO A 195 -13.27 5.74 -9.10
N CYS A 196 -13.81 6.82 -8.55
CA CYS A 196 -15.08 6.78 -7.82
C CYS A 196 -16.28 7.20 -8.66
N LYS A 197 -16.08 8.05 -9.66
CA LYS A 197 -17.20 8.67 -10.39
C LYS A 197 -16.81 9.12 -11.79
N ASN A 198 -17.69 8.85 -12.74
CA ASN A 198 -17.60 9.45 -14.06
C ASN A 198 -18.14 10.88 -14.04
N PHE A 199 -17.30 11.88 -14.38
CA PHE A 199 -17.67 13.29 -14.42
C PHE A 199 -18.21 13.76 -15.76
N TYR A 200 -18.13 12.93 -16.79
CA TYR A 200 -18.64 13.29 -18.13
C TYR A 200 -20.14 13.09 -18.24
N SER A 201 -20.79 13.95 -19.02
CA SER A 201 -22.18 13.74 -19.46
C SER A 201 -22.28 12.58 -20.45
N LYS A 202 -23.43 11.91 -20.53
CA LYS A 202 -23.64 10.75 -21.42
C LYS A 202 -23.32 11.01 -22.88
N ASN A 203 -23.41 12.26 -23.32
CA ASN A 203 -23.16 12.66 -24.71
C ASN A 203 -21.70 13.04 -24.98
N HIS A 204 -20.83 13.04 -23.97
CA HIS A 204 -19.43 13.38 -24.10
C HIS A 204 -18.64 12.22 -24.72
N THR A 205 -17.67 12.52 -25.60
CA THR A 205 -16.82 11.52 -26.28
C THR A 205 -16.10 10.59 -25.29
N PHE A 206 -15.71 11.08 -24.14
CA PHE A 206 -15.02 10.30 -23.11
C PHE A 206 -15.93 9.57 -22.13
N TYR A 207 -17.27 9.74 -22.22
CA TYR A 207 -18.18 9.14 -21.25
C TYR A 207 -18.01 7.62 -21.12
N SER A 208 -18.05 6.93 -22.27
CA SER A 208 -18.00 5.45 -22.27
C SER A 208 -16.70 4.92 -21.69
N ILE A 209 -15.56 5.47 -22.12
CA ILE A 209 -14.27 5.01 -21.62
C ILE A 209 -14.05 5.38 -20.14
N ALA A 210 -14.42 6.58 -19.70
CA ALA A 210 -14.34 6.98 -18.31
C ALA A 210 -15.23 6.11 -17.40
N GLN A 211 -16.39 5.67 -17.90
CA GLN A 211 -17.30 4.80 -17.16
C GLN A 211 -16.73 3.40 -16.91
N THR A 212 -15.99 2.85 -17.85
CA THR A 212 -15.33 1.54 -17.69
C THR A 212 -14.17 1.55 -16.71
N LEU A 213 -13.68 2.74 -16.34
CA LEU A 213 -12.58 2.97 -15.42
C LEU A 213 -13.04 3.33 -14.00
N CYS A 214 -14.34 3.24 -13.69
CA CYS A 214 -14.86 3.53 -12.35
C CYS A 214 -15.00 2.25 -11.51
N ASN A 215 -14.82 2.42 -10.17
CA ASN A 215 -15.11 1.40 -9.15
C ASN A 215 -14.26 0.12 -9.23
N GLU A 216 -13.09 0.20 -9.80
CA GLU A 216 -12.09 -0.86 -9.75
C GLU A 216 -11.31 -0.81 -8.43
N SER A 217 -10.55 -1.86 -8.14
CA SER A 217 -9.66 -1.91 -6.97
C SER A 217 -8.52 -0.91 -7.08
N ILE A 218 -7.93 -0.52 -5.94
CA ILE A 218 -6.82 0.46 -5.92
C ILE A 218 -5.62 -0.05 -6.73
N ALA A 219 -5.27 -1.33 -6.61
CA ALA A 219 -4.14 -1.94 -7.34
C ALA A 219 -4.35 -1.93 -8.86
N SER A 220 -5.60 -1.99 -9.31
CA SER A 220 -5.95 -1.95 -10.73
C SER A 220 -5.57 -0.62 -11.42
N TYR A 221 -5.45 0.46 -10.65
CA TYR A 221 -5.03 1.77 -11.19
C TYR A 221 -3.52 1.97 -11.23
N LYS A 222 -2.71 0.99 -10.81
CA LYS A 222 -1.25 1.14 -10.75
C LYS A 222 -0.66 1.71 -12.05
N LEU A 223 -0.82 1.01 -13.16
CA LEU A 223 -0.25 1.45 -14.45
C LEU A 223 -0.86 2.77 -14.96
N ILE A 224 -2.14 3.01 -14.67
CA ILE A 224 -2.79 4.28 -15.00
C ILE A 224 -2.11 5.43 -14.27
N MET A 225 -1.89 5.31 -12.96
CA MET A 225 -1.25 6.33 -12.14
C MET A 225 0.23 6.52 -12.50
N GLU A 226 0.97 5.43 -12.74
CA GLU A 226 2.38 5.49 -13.14
C GLU A 226 2.59 6.23 -14.46
N ASN A 227 1.64 6.15 -15.40
CA ASN A 227 1.73 6.75 -16.73
C ASN A 227 0.82 7.98 -16.93
N ALA A 228 0.06 8.42 -15.94
CA ALA A 228 -0.73 9.63 -16.02
C ALA A 228 0.14 10.85 -16.20
N ARG A 229 -0.19 11.73 -17.15
CA ARG A 229 0.51 13.00 -17.35
C ARG A 229 0.47 13.87 -16.09
N ILE A 230 -0.64 13.83 -15.39
CA ILE A 230 -0.85 14.51 -14.11
C ILE A 230 -1.61 13.58 -13.18
N ASN A 231 -1.17 13.44 -11.94
CA ASN A 231 -1.95 12.85 -10.86
C ASN A 231 -2.41 13.94 -9.90
N VAL A 232 -3.71 13.98 -9.61
CA VAL A 232 -4.30 14.90 -8.64
C VAL A 232 -5.06 14.07 -7.61
N VAL A 233 -4.57 13.99 -6.40
CA VAL A 233 -5.17 13.16 -5.35
C VAL A 233 -5.40 13.95 -4.07
N CYS A 234 -6.42 13.60 -3.30
CA CYS A 234 -6.55 14.06 -1.94
C CYS A 234 -5.78 13.15 -0.97
N ASP A 235 -5.69 13.55 0.29
CA ASP A 235 -5.09 12.80 1.40
C ASP A 235 -5.92 11.54 1.75
N SER A 236 -5.78 10.52 0.93
CA SER A 236 -6.54 9.28 0.92
C SER A 236 -5.65 8.06 0.66
N SER A 237 -6.25 6.89 0.55
CA SER A 237 -5.56 5.65 0.17
C SER A 237 -4.82 5.76 -1.18
N PHE A 238 -5.36 6.51 -2.15
CA PHE A 238 -4.69 6.73 -3.43
C PHE A 238 -3.43 7.59 -3.29
N PHE A 239 -3.40 8.53 -2.34
CA PHE A 239 -2.16 9.24 -2.03
C PHE A 239 -1.11 8.29 -1.45
N CYS A 240 -1.48 7.47 -0.46
CA CYS A 240 -0.59 6.45 0.12
C CYS A 240 -0.04 5.49 -0.95
N PHE A 241 -0.84 5.20 -1.96
CA PHE A 241 -0.42 4.37 -3.09
C PHE A 241 0.54 5.13 -4.02
N MET A 242 0.16 6.34 -4.45
CA MET A 242 0.89 7.17 -5.39
C MET A 242 2.34 7.45 -4.97
N ILE A 243 2.57 7.75 -3.70
CA ILE A 243 3.92 8.06 -3.19
C ILE A 243 4.90 6.90 -3.27
N ASN A 244 4.41 5.70 -3.53
CA ASN A 244 5.19 4.47 -3.63
C ASN A 244 5.35 3.96 -5.08
N LEU A 245 4.72 4.63 -6.06
CA LEU A 245 4.74 4.23 -7.47
C LEU A 245 5.90 4.86 -8.24
N GLU A 246 6.28 4.22 -9.33
CA GLU A 246 7.28 4.74 -10.28
C GLU A 246 6.61 5.69 -11.28
N LEU A 247 6.34 6.92 -10.85
CA LEU A 247 5.64 7.91 -11.66
C LEU A 247 6.52 8.41 -12.82
N LYS A 248 5.99 8.35 -14.02
CA LYS A 248 6.69 8.76 -15.24
C LYS A 248 6.85 10.29 -15.35
N TYR A 249 5.86 11.05 -14.87
CA TYR A 249 5.83 12.51 -14.98
C TYR A 249 5.92 13.18 -13.61
N ASP A 250 6.33 14.45 -13.61
CA ASP A 250 6.63 15.20 -12.38
C ASP A 250 5.46 16.06 -11.87
N ASP A 251 4.37 16.17 -12.62
CA ASP A 251 3.20 16.93 -12.23
C ASP A 251 2.23 16.07 -11.40
N ASN A 252 2.54 15.97 -10.10
CA ASN A 252 1.72 15.23 -9.15
C ASN A 252 1.30 16.15 -8.01
N PHE A 253 0.01 16.17 -7.70
CA PHE A 253 -0.59 17.13 -6.77
C PHE A 253 -1.31 16.41 -5.65
N LEU A 254 -1.01 16.82 -4.43
CA LEU A 254 -1.76 16.45 -3.23
C LEU A 254 -2.63 17.61 -2.77
N TYR A 255 -3.93 17.39 -2.70
CA TYR A 255 -4.87 18.30 -2.05
C TYR A 255 -5.16 17.80 -0.65
N LYS A 256 -4.78 18.59 0.36
CA LYS A 256 -5.16 18.32 1.75
C LYS A 256 -6.61 18.74 1.94
N VAL A 257 -7.50 17.75 2.04
CA VAL A 257 -8.94 17.97 2.28
C VAL A 257 -9.34 17.62 3.71
N SER A 258 -8.58 16.75 4.40
CA SER A 258 -8.84 16.41 5.78
C SER A 258 -8.36 17.48 6.75
N ASN A 259 -9.13 17.69 7.83
CA ASN A 259 -8.73 18.56 8.94
C ASN A 259 -7.68 17.92 9.87
N GLY A 260 -7.05 16.83 9.45
CA GLY A 260 -5.99 16.18 10.21
C GLY A 260 -4.71 17.03 10.28
N ASN A 261 -3.97 16.92 11.38
CA ASN A 261 -2.70 17.62 11.60
C ASN A 261 -1.52 17.04 10.78
N TRP A 262 -1.79 16.36 9.68
CA TRP A 262 -0.77 15.75 8.85
C TRP A 262 -0.03 16.82 8.05
N ASP A 263 1.23 17.03 8.34
CA ASP A 263 2.10 17.90 7.55
C ASP A 263 2.97 17.05 6.62
N TYR A 264 2.43 16.72 5.48
CA TYR A 264 3.16 15.93 4.46
C TYR A 264 4.42 16.63 3.95
N THR A 265 4.49 17.97 4.00
CA THR A 265 5.69 18.73 3.61
C THR A 265 6.83 18.42 4.55
N LYS A 266 6.59 18.51 5.86
CA LYS A 266 7.58 18.14 6.89
C LYS A 266 7.98 16.67 6.81
N ILE A 267 7.03 15.79 6.50
CA ILE A 267 7.31 14.36 6.28
C ILE A 267 8.31 14.19 5.14
N PHE A 268 8.07 14.83 4.00
CA PHE A 268 8.98 14.75 2.86
C PHE A 268 10.32 15.48 3.08
N GLU A 269 10.36 16.56 3.87
CA GLU A 269 11.57 17.30 4.22
C GLU A 269 12.41 16.58 5.27
N LYS A 270 11.79 16.11 6.34
CA LYS A 270 12.46 15.45 7.47
C LYS A 270 13.13 14.15 7.06
N TYR A 271 12.47 13.39 6.21
CA TYR A 271 13.00 12.15 5.70
C TYR A 271 13.69 12.37 4.36
N SER A 272 14.80 13.15 4.38
CA SER A 272 15.67 13.36 3.22
C SER A 272 16.33 12.05 2.82
N PHE A 273 15.65 11.34 1.93
CA PHE A 273 16.01 10.01 1.52
C PHE A 273 17.08 10.01 0.46
N ASP A 274 18.07 9.23 0.73
CA ASP A 274 19.04 8.73 -0.24
C ASP A 274 18.39 7.60 -1.09
N ASN A 275 17.12 7.78 -1.48
CA ASN A 275 16.42 6.77 -2.23
C ASN A 275 16.10 7.25 -3.64
N THR A 276 16.78 6.62 -4.59
CA THR A 276 16.68 6.85 -6.03
C THR A 276 15.28 6.56 -6.61
N LYS A 277 14.41 5.85 -5.87
CA LYS A 277 13.06 5.47 -6.33
C LYS A 277 12.05 6.61 -6.26
N ILE A 278 12.22 7.59 -5.36
CA ILE A 278 11.28 8.69 -5.22
C ILE A 278 11.94 10.01 -5.54
N ASN A 279 11.65 10.51 -6.71
CA ASN A 279 12.02 11.86 -7.07
C ASN A 279 11.06 12.85 -6.41
N ARG A 280 11.49 13.48 -5.29
CA ARG A 280 10.72 14.42 -4.47
C ARG A 280 10.27 15.67 -5.19
N LYS A 281 10.93 16.02 -6.28
CA LYS A 281 10.52 17.14 -7.14
C LYS A 281 9.14 16.90 -7.78
N LYS A 282 8.62 15.66 -7.64
CA LYS A 282 7.37 15.23 -8.30
C LYS A 282 6.08 15.58 -7.56
N PHE A 283 6.13 16.09 -6.33
CA PHE A 283 4.91 16.35 -5.57
C PHE A 283 4.74 17.83 -5.23
N LYS A 284 3.58 18.38 -5.53
CA LYS A 284 3.15 19.73 -5.15
C LYS A 284 1.98 19.63 -4.17
N LEU A 285 2.10 20.26 -3.00
CA LEU A 285 1.05 20.31 -2.00
C LEU A 285 0.15 21.52 -2.26
N PHE A 286 -1.15 21.28 -2.28
CA PHE A 286 -2.16 22.33 -2.27
C PHE A 286 -2.97 22.24 -0.98
N GLU A 287 -2.89 23.26 -0.16
CA GLU A 287 -3.80 23.43 0.97
C GLU A 287 -5.08 24.11 0.44
N ASN A 288 -6.24 23.47 0.67
CA ASN A 288 -7.51 24.14 0.52
C ASN A 288 -7.58 25.28 1.54
N LYS A 289 -7.27 26.49 1.14
CA LYS A 289 -7.68 27.66 1.91
C LYS A 289 -9.18 27.80 1.64
N ILE A 290 -9.99 27.15 2.52
CA ILE A 290 -11.43 27.42 2.62
C ILE A 290 -11.64 28.80 3.22
#